data_23155c93a04d112f70b5ec1c8f2abc6a
#
_entry.id   23155c93a04d112f70b5ec1c8f2abc6a
#
_cell.length_a   1.000
_cell.length_b   1.000
_cell.length_c   1.000
_cell.angle_alpha   90.00
_cell.angle_beta   90.00
_cell.angle_gamma   90.00
#
_symmetry.space_group_name_H-M   'P 1'
#
loop_
_entity.id
_entity.type
_entity.pdbx_description
1 polymer ?
#
loop_
_entity_poly.entity_id
_entity_poly.type
_entity_poly.pdbx_seq_one_letter_code
_entity_poly.pdbx_strand_id
1 'polypeptide(L)'
;KNIKLLINRCGLNIDRIVLRPFVEGINLLSKNIINKNFVSIRLGEKRSNLYLFKERSFIFSQEFNFGVDIIIKDISKLCSLKYEEVEVMLNKLNLEKISDNNENFLDKKYFINSPFREVKEKLVIEVIKSRFEELFEIFYEKNINLAYFRKTNQDIYICIENLKYLKNFKK
;
A
#
# COMPACT_ATOMS: atom_id res chain seq x y z
N LYS A 1 24.65 2.25 17.44
CA LYS A 1 25.89 2.93 17.90
C LYS A 1 26.35 4.01 16.93
N ASN A 2 26.45 3.73 15.63
CA ASN A 2 27.03 4.65 14.62
C ASN A 2 26.20 5.93 14.40
N ILE A 3 24.87 5.84 14.37
CA ILE A 3 23.98 7.01 14.15
C ILE A 3 24.16 8.04 15.27
N LYS A 4 24.20 7.59 16.53
CA LYS A 4 24.40 8.46 17.70
C LYS A 4 25.73 9.23 17.60
N LEU A 5 26.77 8.52 17.18
CA LEU A 5 28.12 9.06 17.02
C LEU A 5 28.20 10.10 15.88
N LEU A 6 27.52 9.84 14.76
CA LEU A 6 27.45 10.77 13.64
C LEU A 6 26.74 12.07 14.03
N ILE A 7 25.58 11.97 14.68
CA ILE A 7 24.80 13.13 15.09
C ILE A 7 25.54 13.95 16.14
N ASN A 8 26.21 13.29 17.11
CA ASN A 8 27.05 13.99 18.09
C ASN A 8 28.22 14.73 17.45
N ARG A 9 28.83 14.19 16.39
CA ARG A 9 29.90 14.87 15.62
C ARG A 9 29.40 16.13 14.89
N CYS A 10 28.10 16.22 14.61
CA CYS A 10 27.47 17.42 14.07
C CYS A 10 27.08 18.45 15.15
N GLY A 11 27.50 18.25 16.40
CA GLY A 11 27.16 19.14 17.51
C GLY A 11 25.71 19.00 18.01
N LEU A 12 25.00 17.95 17.57
CA LEU A 12 23.60 17.68 17.95
C LEU A 12 23.52 16.56 18.97
N ASN A 13 22.63 16.70 19.93
CA ASN A 13 22.33 15.67 20.91
C ASN A 13 21.03 14.93 20.55
N ILE A 14 21.06 13.60 20.67
CA ILE A 14 19.87 12.77 20.53
C ILE A 14 19.25 12.58 21.91
N ASP A 15 18.05 13.11 22.10
CA ASP A 15 17.28 12.89 23.31
C ASP A 15 16.70 11.48 23.32
N ARG A 16 15.98 11.08 22.26
CA ARG A 16 15.36 9.75 22.16
C ARG A 16 15.47 9.16 20.77
N ILE A 17 15.59 7.83 20.73
CA ILE A 17 15.43 7.03 19.50
C ILE A 17 14.13 6.24 19.65
N VAL A 18 13.19 6.49 18.77
CA VAL A 18 11.86 5.86 18.79
C VAL A 18 11.66 5.00 17.54
N LEU A 19 11.03 3.87 17.70
CA LEU A 19 10.68 3.01 16.58
C LEU A 19 9.59 3.67 15.72
N ARG A 20 9.77 3.64 14.40
CA ARG A 20 8.80 4.22 13.45
C ARG A 20 7.38 3.68 13.64
N PRO A 21 7.15 2.35 13.83
CA PRO A 21 5.81 1.82 14.09
C PRO A 21 5.13 2.47 15.29
N PHE A 22 5.89 2.75 16.34
CA PHE A 22 5.36 3.38 17.56
C PHE A 22 4.89 4.80 17.28
N VAL A 23 5.65 5.59 16.52
CA VAL A 23 5.27 6.96 16.14
C VAL A 23 4.00 6.96 15.28
N GLU A 24 3.92 6.05 14.31
CA GLU A 24 2.75 5.89 13.46
C GLU A 24 1.51 5.49 14.27
N GLY A 25 1.65 4.55 15.19
CA GLY A 25 0.57 4.14 16.08
C GLY A 25 0.08 5.27 16.99
N ILE A 26 0.97 6.06 17.57
CA ILE A 26 0.59 7.24 18.37
C ILE A 26 -0.16 8.27 17.52
N ASN A 27 0.30 8.54 16.30
CA ASN A 27 -0.38 9.47 15.39
C ASN A 27 -1.80 9.01 15.04
N LEU A 28 -2.01 7.73 14.88
CA LEU A 28 -3.33 7.16 14.67
C LEU A 28 -4.19 7.30 15.95
N LEU A 29 -3.64 6.95 17.10
CA LEU A 29 -4.34 7.03 18.39
C LEU A 29 -4.69 8.48 18.79
N SER A 30 -3.87 9.47 18.43
CA SER A 30 -4.11 10.89 18.75
C SER A 30 -5.32 11.46 18.02
N LYS A 31 -5.74 10.86 16.91
CA LYS A 31 -6.91 11.29 16.14
C LYS A 31 -8.25 10.91 16.80
N ASN A 32 -8.25 10.27 17.96
CA ASN A 32 -9.43 9.86 18.76
C ASN A 32 -10.51 9.03 18.00
N ILE A 33 -10.18 8.51 16.83
CA ILE A 33 -11.11 7.80 15.93
C ILE A 33 -10.91 6.28 16.08
N ILE A 34 -9.91 5.86 16.86
CA ILE A 34 -9.34 4.51 16.76
C ILE A 34 -9.56 3.72 18.04
N ASN A 35 -9.97 2.47 17.85
CA ASN A 35 -10.04 1.48 18.93
C ASN A 35 -8.65 1.29 19.58
N LYS A 36 -8.63 0.87 20.84
CA LYS A 36 -7.37 0.57 21.55
C LYS A 36 -6.61 -0.60 20.93
N ASN A 37 -7.34 -1.46 20.20
CA ASN A 37 -6.81 -2.61 19.47
C ASN A 37 -6.93 -2.36 17.97
N PHE A 38 -5.82 -2.35 17.27
CA PHE A 38 -5.84 -2.14 15.82
C PHE A 38 -4.63 -2.77 15.12
N VAL A 39 -4.81 -3.02 13.85
CA VAL A 39 -3.75 -3.41 12.92
C VAL A 39 -3.51 -2.27 11.95
N SER A 40 -2.28 -1.85 11.75
CA SER A 40 -1.89 -0.91 10.72
C SER A 40 -1.08 -1.62 9.64
N ILE A 41 -1.58 -1.60 8.41
CA ILE A 41 -0.90 -2.15 7.24
C ILE A 41 -0.38 -0.98 6.42
N ARG A 42 0.93 -0.90 6.27
CA ARG A 42 1.61 0.10 5.47
C ARG A 42 2.05 -0.50 4.15
N LEU A 43 1.43 -0.10 3.06
CA LEU A 43 1.76 -0.52 1.71
C LEU A 43 2.78 0.44 1.11
N GLY A 44 4.04 0.01 1.04
CA GLY A 44 5.08 0.73 0.32
C GLY A 44 5.16 0.27 -1.13
N GLU A 45 6.07 0.85 -1.89
CA GLU A 45 6.28 0.49 -3.29
C GLU A 45 6.76 -0.95 -3.45
N LYS A 46 7.89 -1.30 -2.80
CA LYS A 46 8.55 -2.62 -2.89
C LYS A 46 8.50 -3.43 -1.60
N ARG A 47 8.15 -2.80 -0.49
CA ARG A 47 8.07 -3.42 0.83
C ARG A 47 6.83 -2.93 1.55
N SER A 48 6.22 -3.82 2.29
CA SER A 48 5.06 -3.50 3.10
C SER A 48 5.31 -3.91 4.54
N ASN A 49 4.64 -3.24 5.46
CA ASN A 49 4.79 -3.51 6.88
C ASN A 49 3.43 -3.64 7.53
N LEU A 50 3.33 -4.57 8.45
CA LEU A 50 2.18 -4.76 9.30
C LEU A 50 2.60 -4.47 10.75
N TYR A 51 1.79 -3.69 11.45
CA TYR A 51 1.98 -3.33 12.84
C TYR A 51 0.72 -3.68 13.64
N LEU A 52 0.89 -4.36 14.75
CA LEU A 52 -0.18 -4.73 15.66
C LEU A 52 -0.08 -3.91 16.94
N PHE A 53 -1.20 -3.31 17.33
CA PHE A 53 -1.37 -2.59 18.58
C PHE A 53 -2.48 -3.23 19.41
N LYS A 54 -2.21 -3.42 20.71
CA LYS A 54 -3.19 -3.89 21.69
C LYS A 54 -3.12 -2.99 22.92
N GLU A 55 -4.28 -2.54 23.42
CA GLU A 55 -4.39 -1.62 24.54
C GLU A 55 -3.46 -0.40 24.39
N ARG A 56 -3.40 0.17 23.20
CA ARG A 56 -2.53 1.30 22.80
C ARG A 56 -1.02 0.98 22.83
N SER A 57 -0.64 -0.26 23.06
CA SER A 57 0.77 -0.68 23.07
C SER A 57 1.13 -1.37 21.75
N PHE A 58 2.32 -1.06 21.25
CA PHE A 58 2.89 -1.75 20.10
C PHE A 58 3.32 -3.17 20.52
N ILE A 59 2.76 -4.18 19.86
CA ILE A 59 2.97 -5.60 20.21
C ILE A 59 3.86 -6.31 19.21
N PHE A 60 3.63 -6.07 17.90
CA PHE A 60 4.25 -6.89 16.86
C PHE A 60 4.43 -6.12 15.57
N SER A 61 5.47 -6.44 14.83
CA SER A 61 5.65 -5.98 13.45
C SER A 61 6.12 -7.10 12.55
N GLN A 62 5.68 -7.05 11.31
CA GLN A 62 6.11 -7.95 10.25
C GLN A 62 6.38 -7.15 8.99
N GLU A 63 7.52 -7.43 8.34
CA GLU A 63 7.88 -6.86 7.04
C GLU A 63 7.63 -7.90 5.95
N PHE A 64 7.13 -7.43 4.82
CA PHE A 64 6.92 -8.20 3.60
C PHE A 64 7.76 -7.59 2.48
N ASN A 65 8.46 -8.43 1.72
CA ASN A 65 9.33 -8.03 0.61
C ASN A 65 8.55 -7.83 -0.70
N PHE A 66 7.34 -7.30 -0.62
CA PHE A 66 6.51 -6.92 -1.76
C PHE A 66 5.63 -5.74 -1.37
N GLY A 67 5.18 -4.99 -2.37
CA GLY A 67 4.38 -3.79 -2.20
C GLY A 67 3.48 -3.55 -3.41
N VAL A 68 3.07 -2.30 -3.60
CA VAL A 68 2.14 -1.92 -4.69
C VAL A 68 2.74 -2.04 -6.09
N ASP A 69 4.06 -2.15 -6.23
CA ASP A 69 4.73 -2.36 -7.51
C ASP A 69 4.33 -3.67 -8.20
N ILE A 70 3.85 -4.66 -7.45
CA ILE A 70 3.33 -5.91 -8.00
C ILE A 70 2.10 -5.66 -8.88
N ILE A 71 1.26 -4.69 -8.51
CA ILE A 71 0.07 -4.30 -9.28
C ILE A 71 0.50 -3.73 -10.63
N ILE A 72 1.51 -2.84 -10.64
CA ILE A 72 2.04 -2.25 -11.87
C ILE A 72 2.64 -3.31 -12.78
N LYS A 73 3.38 -4.26 -12.20
CA LYS A 73 3.97 -5.39 -12.95
C LYS A 73 2.91 -6.27 -13.59
N ASP A 74 1.81 -6.53 -12.92
CA ASP A 74 0.73 -7.36 -13.45
C ASP A 74 -0.02 -6.65 -14.57
N ILE A 75 -0.32 -5.36 -14.40
CA ILE A 75 -0.91 -4.55 -15.47
C ILE A 75 0.05 -4.47 -16.67
N SER A 76 1.35 -4.28 -16.42
CA SER A 76 2.38 -4.26 -17.47
C SER A 76 2.36 -5.54 -18.30
N LYS A 77 2.32 -6.69 -17.67
CA LYS A 77 2.23 -8.00 -18.34
C LYS A 77 0.92 -8.18 -19.11
N LEU A 78 -0.20 -7.84 -18.46
CA LEU A 78 -1.53 -8.02 -19.05
C LEU A 78 -1.74 -7.12 -20.28
N CYS A 79 -1.41 -5.84 -20.14
CA CYS A 79 -1.60 -4.85 -21.21
C CYS A 79 -0.45 -4.86 -22.23
N SER A 80 0.64 -5.60 -21.97
CA SER A 80 1.89 -5.55 -22.74
C SER A 80 2.46 -4.13 -22.85
N LEU A 81 2.33 -3.35 -21.77
CA LEU A 81 2.89 -2.02 -21.61
C LEU A 81 4.20 -2.08 -20.81
N LYS A 82 5.12 -1.16 -21.07
CA LYS A 82 6.29 -0.98 -20.21
C LYS A 82 5.87 -0.42 -18.86
N TYR A 83 6.67 -0.66 -17.83
CA TYR A 83 6.40 -0.24 -16.46
C TYR A 83 6.07 1.26 -16.35
N GLU A 84 6.89 2.10 -16.99
CA GLU A 84 6.73 3.56 -17.00
C GLU A 84 5.45 4.01 -17.71
N GLU A 85 5.01 3.28 -18.73
CA GLU A 85 3.77 3.55 -19.46
C GLU A 85 2.55 3.24 -18.57
N VAL A 86 2.61 2.16 -17.79
CA VAL A 86 1.57 1.82 -16.82
C VAL A 86 1.46 2.90 -15.74
N GLU A 87 2.59 3.41 -15.24
CA GLU A 87 2.59 4.52 -14.28
C GLU A 87 1.91 5.76 -14.85
N VAL A 88 2.26 6.15 -16.07
CA VAL A 88 1.64 7.30 -16.75
C VAL A 88 0.15 7.07 -16.98
N MET A 89 -0.23 5.87 -17.39
CA MET A 89 -1.63 5.48 -17.61
C MET A 89 -2.43 5.59 -16.30
N LEU A 90 -1.98 4.98 -15.22
CA LEU A 90 -2.67 4.98 -13.92
C LEU A 90 -2.81 6.40 -13.33
N ASN A 91 -1.85 7.28 -13.58
CA ASN A 91 -1.95 8.69 -13.16
C ASN A 91 -3.02 9.49 -13.92
N LYS A 92 -3.34 9.10 -15.16
CA LYS A 92 -4.28 9.80 -16.04
C LYS A 92 -5.65 9.16 -16.10
N LEU A 93 -5.72 7.85 -15.87
CA LEU A 93 -6.96 7.08 -15.90
C LEU A 93 -7.82 7.43 -14.70
N ASN A 94 -9.07 7.82 -14.94
CA ASN A 94 -10.00 8.07 -13.84
C ASN A 94 -10.70 6.76 -13.44
N LEU A 95 -10.10 6.06 -12.50
CA LEU A 95 -10.56 4.75 -12.04
C LEU A 95 -11.97 4.79 -11.40
N GLU A 96 -12.40 5.95 -10.87
CA GLU A 96 -13.71 6.12 -10.25
C GLU A 96 -14.86 6.13 -11.29
N LYS A 97 -14.55 6.55 -12.52
CA LYS A 97 -15.55 6.64 -13.60
C LYS A 97 -15.76 5.34 -14.36
N ILE A 98 -14.89 4.36 -14.15
CA ILE A 98 -14.98 3.09 -14.84
C ILE A 98 -15.97 2.21 -14.08
N SER A 99 -17.19 2.13 -14.59
CA SER A 99 -18.22 1.22 -14.06
C SER A 99 -18.03 -0.20 -14.60
N ASP A 100 -18.64 -1.17 -13.95
CA ASP A 100 -18.60 -2.58 -14.39
C ASP A 100 -19.19 -2.78 -15.81
N ASN A 101 -19.99 -1.83 -16.30
CA ASN A 101 -20.58 -1.83 -17.65
C ASN A 101 -19.74 -1.03 -18.67
N ASN A 102 -18.54 -0.59 -18.30
CA ASN A 102 -17.70 0.19 -19.19
C ASN A 102 -17.02 -0.72 -20.22
N GLU A 103 -17.38 -0.55 -21.49
CA GLU A 103 -16.79 -1.26 -22.63
C GLU A 103 -15.65 -0.47 -23.31
N ASN A 104 -15.17 0.63 -22.69
CA ASN A 104 -14.11 1.45 -23.25
C ASN A 104 -12.77 0.71 -23.29
N PHE A 105 -12.00 0.98 -24.33
CA PHE A 105 -10.64 0.49 -24.48
C PHE A 105 -9.64 1.54 -24.04
N LEU A 106 -8.46 1.09 -23.62
CA LEU A 106 -7.32 1.95 -23.32
C LEU A 106 -6.94 2.76 -24.55
N ASP A 107 -6.72 4.05 -24.34
CA ASP A 107 -6.35 4.97 -25.41
C ASP A 107 -4.93 4.66 -25.96
N LYS A 108 -4.77 4.74 -27.27
CA LYS A 108 -3.48 4.55 -27.97
C LYS A 108 -2.35 5.42 -27.41
N LYS A 109 -2.68 6.58 -26.86
CA LYS A 109 -1.69 7.51 -26.24
C LYS A 109 -0.93 6.91 -25.07
N TYR A 110 -1.39 5.80 -24.47
CA TYR A 110 -0.69 5.12 -23.40
C TYR A 110 0.41 4.17 -23.89
N PHE A 111 0.35 3.77 -25.18
CA PHE A 111 1.28 2.85 -25.83
C PHE A 111 2.38 3.63 -26.57
N ILE A 112 3.27 4.31 -25.83
CA ILE A 112 4.30 5.19 -26.41
C ILE A 112 5.44 4.37 -27.03
N ASN A 113 5.94 3.39 -26.29
CA ASN A 113 7.08 2.54 -26.66
C ASN A 113 6.69 1.05 -26.74
N SER A 114 5.40 0.76 -26.64
CA SER A 114 4.84 -0.59 -26.68
C SER A 114 3.89 -0.72 -27.87
N PRO A 115 3.77 -1.89 -28.48
CA PRO A 115 2.81 -2.11 -29.57
C PRO A 115 1.39 -1.95 -29.02
N PHE A 116 0.56 -1.22 -29.76
CA PHE A 116 -0.84 -1.01 -29.39
C PHE A 116 -1.61 -2.34 -29.34
N ARG A 117 -2.40 -2.49 -28.28
CA ARG A 117 -3.36 -3.59 -28.10
C ARG A 117 -4.70 -3.03 -27.65
N GLU A 118 -5.77 -3.65 -28.09
CA GLU A 118 -7.12 -3.38 -27.58
C GLU A 118 -7.30 -4.06 -26.23
N VAL A 119 -7.15 -3.28 -25.15
CA VAL A 119 -7.34 -3.71 -23.77
C VAL A 119 -8.48 -2.90 -23.17
N LYS A 120 -9.47 -3.57 -22.59
CA LYS A 120 -10.59 -2.89 -21.92
C LYS A 120 -10.10 -2.23 -20.64
N GLU A 121 -10.54 -0.99 -20.37
CA GLU A 121 -10.24 -0.27 -19.12
C GLU A 121 -10.70 -1.07 -17.88
N LYS A 122 -11.85 -1.74 -17.98
CA LYS A 122 -12.40 -2.62 -16.94
C LYS A 122 -11.38 -3.69 -16.48
N LEU A 123 -10.64 -4.27 -17.39
CA LEU A 123 -9.66 -5.32 -17.07
C LEU A 123 -8.54 -4.79 -16.17
N VAL A 124 -8.10 -3.54 -16.37
CA VAL A 124 -7.11 -2.90 -15.49
C VAL A 124 -7.63 -2.79 -14.05
N ILE A 125 -8.92 -2.43 -13.90
CA ILE A 125 -9.53 -2.32 -12.58
C ILE A 125 -9.68 -3.69 -11.92
N GLU A 126 -10.09 -4.71 -12.68
CA GLU A 126 -10.21 -6.07 -12.17
C GLU A 126 -8.85 -6.58 -11.64
N VAL A 127 -7.76 -6.32 -12.36
CA VAL A 127 -6.41 -6.66 -11.88
C VAL A 127 -6.06 -5.93 -10.59
N ILE A 128 -6.35 -4.65 -10.52
CA ILE A 128 -6.08 -3.84 -9.32
C ILE A 128 -6.88 -4.40 -8.12
N LYS A 129 -8.19 -4.63 -8.29
CA LYS A 129 -9.06 -5.17 -7.23
C LYS A 129 -8.56 -6.53 -6.75
N SER A 130 -8.39 -7.49 -7.67
CA SER A 130 -7.94 -8.84 -7.33
C SER A 130 -6.59 -8.86 -6.63
N ARG A 131 -5.67 -7.95 -7.03
CA ARG A 131 -4.37 -7.87 -6.37
C ARG A 131 -4.45 -7.26 -4.97
N PHE A 132 -5.31 -6.26 -4.75
CA PHE A 132 -5.56 -5.74 -3.41
C PHE A 132 -6.21 -6.77 -2.49
N GLU A 133 -7.16 -7.54 -3.00
CA GLU A 133 -7.80 -8.63 -2.25
C GLU A 133 -6.76 -9.68 -1.83
N GLU A 134 -5.90 -10.11 -2.75
CA GLU A 134 -4.81 -11.05 -2.46
C GLU A 134 -3.82 -10.48 -1.43
N LEU A 135 -3.41 -9.22 -1.58
CA LEU A 135 -2.53 -8.58 -0.61
C LEU A 135 -3.16 -8.53 0.78
N PHE A 136 -4.45 -8.19 0.87
CA PHE A 136 -5.17 -8.16 2.13
C PHE A 136 -5.26 -9.57 2.75
N GLU A 137 -5.56 -10.57 1.94
CA GLU A 137 -5.59 -11.97 2.37
C GLU A 137 -4.24 -12.40 2.97
N ILE A 138 -3.13 -12.08 2.30
CA ILE A 138 -1.78 -12.43 2.77
C ILE A 138 -1.42 -11.66 4.05
N PHE A 139 -1.68 -10.35 4.08
CA PHE A 139 -1.31 -9.53 5.22
C PHE A 139 -2.14 -9.84 6.45
N TYR A 140 -3.42 -10.07 6.30
CA TYR A 140 -4.36 -10.17 7.40
C TYR A 140 -5.00 -11.54 7.54
N GLU A 141 -5.73 -12.02 6.55
CA GLU A 141 -6.57 -13.21 6.70
C GLU A 141 -5.78 -14.51 6.89
N LYS A 142 -4.75 -14.72 6.07
CA LYS A 142 -3.88 -15.91 6.14
C LYS A 142 -2.66 -15.74 7.01
N ASN A 143 -2.48 -14.57 7.65
CA ASN A 143 -1.32 -14.30 8.48
C ASN A 143 -1.42 -15.08 9.80
N ILE A 144 -0.57 -16.08 9.96
CA ILE A 144 -0.53 -16.97 11.12
C ILE A 144 -0.26 -16.17 12.40
N ASN A 145 0.60 -15.14 12.34
CA ASN A 145 0.95 -14.31 13.50
C ASN A 145 -0.23 -13.49 14.02
N LEU A 146 -1.26 -13.25 13.19
CA LEU A 146 -2.48 -12.56 13.58
C LEU A 146 -3.61 -13.49 14.02
N ALA A 147 -3.45 -14.79 13.89
CA ALA A 147 -4.53 -15.76 14.14
C ALA A 147 -5.17 -15.62 15.52
N TYR A 148 -4.37 -15.33 16.54
CA TYR A 148 -4.85 -15.09 17.90
C TYR A 148 -5.59 -13.75 18.03
N PHE A 149 -5.12 -12.71 17.34
CA PHE A 149 -5.64 -11.34 17.47
C PHE A 149 -6.90 -11.11 16.63
N ARG A 150 -7.12 -11.87 15.55
CA ARG A 150 -8.35 -11.80 14.72
C ARG A 150 -9.64 -12.10 15.48
N LYS A 151 -9.53 -12.80 16.63
CA LYS A 151 -10.68 -13.12 17.51
C LYS A 151 -11.11 -11.92 18.36
N THR A 152 -10.33 -10.85 18.42
CA THR A 152 -10.67 -9.65 19.17
C THR A 152 -11.25 -8.59 18.22
N ASN A 153 -12.19 -7.77 18.73
CA ASN A 153 -12.70 -6.65 17.95
C ASN A 153 -11.57 -5.62 17.78
N GLN A 154 -11.12 -5.44 16.53
CA GLN A 154 -10.00 -4.56 16.18
C GLN A 154 -10.30 -3.83 14.87
N ASP A 155 -9.78 -2.63 14.77
CA ASP A 155 -9.83 -1.83 13.54
C ASP A 155 -8.62 -2.14 12.65
N ILE A 156 -8.79 -2.04 11.34
CA ILE A 156 -7.72 -2.23 10.36
C ILE A 156 -7.51 -0.91 9.63
N TYR A 157 -6.27 -0.41 9.67
CA TYR A 157 -5.85 0.80 8.98
C TYR A 157 -4.89 0.46 7.86
N ILE A 158 -5.23 0.87 6.65
CA ILE A 158 -4.36 0.69 5.49
C ILE A 158 -3.81 2.07 5.10
N CYS A 159 -2.48 2.20 5.11
CA CYS A 159 -1.76 3.37 4.68
C CYS A 159 -0.94 3.04 3.42
N ILE A 160 -1.22 3.70 2.31
CA ILE A 160 -0.46 3.54 1.07
C ILE A 160 0.54 4.70 0.99
N GLU A 161 1.85 4.40 0.96
CA GLU A 161 2.91 5.41 1.01
C GLU A 161 2.94 6.33 -0.22
N ASN A 162 2.70 5.78 -1.38
CA ASN A 162 2.77 6.51 -2.64
C ASN A 162 1.49 6.36 -3.44
N LEU A 163 0.57 7.30 -3.22
CA LEU A 163 -0.72 7.36 -3.93
C LEU A 163 -0.58 7.88 -5.37
N LYS A 164 0.65 8.14 -5.89
CA LYS A 164 0.80 8.68 -7.25
C LYS A 164 -0.01 7.90 -8.27
N TYR A 165 -0.02 6.58 -8.15
CA TYR A 165 -0.69 5.67 -9.08
C TYR A 165 -2.13 5.35 -8.73
N LEU A 166 -2.57 5.71 -7.52
CA LEU A 166 -3.89 5.37 -6.99
C LEU A 166 -4.66 6.60 -6.51
N LYS A 167 -4.26 7.80 -6.93
CA LYS A 167 -4.93 9.07 -6.56
C LYS A 167 -6.43 9.06 -6.84
N ASN A 168 -6.83 8.29 -7.83
CA ASN A 168 -8.21 8.16 -8.28
C ASN A 168 -8.90 6.92 -7.70
N PHE A 169 -8.23 6.18 -6.81
CA PHE A 169 -8.78 5.01 -6.11
C PHE A 169 -9.30 5.46 -4.74
N LYS A 170 -10.30 6.31 -4.73
CA LYS A 170 -11.04 6.64 -3.52
C LYS A 170 -12.26 5.73 -3.42
N LYS A 171 -12.33 4.95 -2.39
CA LYS A 171 -13.57 4.50 -1.77
C LYS A 171 -13.67 5.15 -0.43
#